data_0885242e66923ec4347ca61dd77271dd
#
_entry.id   0885242e66923ec4347ca61dd77271dd
#
_cell.length_a   1.000
_cell.length_b   1.000
_cell.length_c   1.000
_cell.angle_alpha   90.00
_cell.angle_beta   90.00
_cell.angle_gamma   90.00
#
_symmetry.space_group_name_H-M   'P 1'
#
loop_
_entity.id
_entity.type
_entity.pdbx_description
1 polymer ?
#
loop_
_entity_poly.entity_id
_entity_poly.type
_entity_poly.pdbx_seq_one_letter_code
_entity_poly.pdbx_strand_id
1 'polypeptide(L)'
;MLRFFTIWIVVISAGLLGGCGGEKERPSAVIQGVVTLGGQPLGQGSVHFTSPQTGESAYANIGPEGNYSVEFPFVDLGQAYQVSIGKTVVEETDAHALAVNPPPPMSVKIPPKYSERTTSGLSVTIEHEGETQYDIAL
;
A
#
# COMPACT_ATOMS: atom_id res chain seq x y z
N MET A 1 59.25 21.59 -52.62
CA MET A 1 58.71 20.27 -52.94
C MET A 1 58.22 19.72 -51.66
N LEU A 2 57.00 19.89 -51.38
CA LEU A 2 55.83 19.18 -51.82
C LEU A 2 55.57 17.94 -51.01
N ARG A 3 54.48 18.03 -50.17
CA ARG A 3 53.48 17.01 -50.05
C ARG A 3 53.88 15.90 -49.08
N PHE A 4 53.16 15.59 -48.09
CA PHE A 4 51.80 15.30 -47.75
C PHE A 4 51.62 15.34 -46.21
N PHE A 5 50.99 16.32 -45.72
CA PHE A 5 50.37 16.26 -44.41
C PHE A 5 48.93 15.89 -44.60
N THR A 6 48.67 14.64 -44.61
CA THR A 6 47.32 14.10 -44.67
C THR A 6 46.94 13.69 -43.25
N ILE A 7 46.22 14.53 -42.61
CA ILE A 7 44.97 14.28 -41.85
C ILE A 7 44.83 12.87 -41.29
N TRP A 8 45.02 12.80 -40.03
CA TRP A 8 44.44 11.73 -39.21
C TRP A 8 43.71 12.36 -38.02
N ILE A 9 42.54 12.95 -38.33
CA ILE A 9 41.49 13.22 -37.38
C ILE A 9 40.45 12.13 -37.61
N VAL A 10 40.58 11.05 -36.97
CA VAL A 10 39.56 10.03 -36.83
C VAL A 10 39.14 10.00 -35.35
N VAL A 11 38.15 10.81 -35.08
CA VAL A 11 36.86 10.37 -34.52
C VAL A 11 36.96 9.31 -33.41
N ILE A 12 37.13 9.82 -32.18
CA ILE A 12 36.69 9.07 -31.01
C ILE A 12 35.42 9.76 -30.56
N SER A 13 34.33 9.42 -31.23
CA SER A 13 32.97 9.78 -30.85
C SER A 13 32.13 8.54 -30.86
N ALA A 14 32.35 7.66 -29.90
CA ALA A 14 31.45 6.52 -29.70
C ALA A 14 31.59 6.06 -28.25
N GLY A 15 30.58 6.25 -27.46
CA GLY A 15 30.48 5.46 -26.24
C GLY A 15 30.03 6.16 -24.97
N LEU A 16 29.07 7.07 -25.02
CA LEU A 16 28.34 7.49 -23.81
C LEU A 16 26.82 7.26 -23.97
N LEU A 17 26.47 6.06 -24.36
CA LEU A 17 25.10 5.57 -24.35
C LEU A 17 25.04 4.28 -23.53
N GLY A 18 25.21 4.44 -22.24
CA GLY A 18 25.12 3.29 -21.35
C GLY A 18 24.85 3.74 -19.93
N GLY A 19 23.68 4.27 -19.67
CA GLY A 19 23.37 4.74 -18.34
C GLY A 19 21.88 4.98 -18.08
N CYS A 20 20.98 4.26 -18.75
CA CYS A 20 19.68 4.01 -18.15
C CYS A 20 19.87 2.84 -17.20
N GLY A 21 20.22 3.14 -15.95
CA GLY A 21 20.03 2.20 -14.86
C GLY A 21 18.55 1.89 -14.83
N GLY A 22 18.15 0.68 -15.26
CA GLY A 22 16.78 0.21 -15.13
C GLY A 22 16.38 0.36 -13.68
N GLU A 23 15.45 1.23 -13.42
CA GLU A 23 14.77 1.33 -12.14
C GLU A 23 14.19 -0.05 -11.89
N LYS A 24 14.67 -0.70 -10.84
CA LYS A 24 14.21 -2.04 -10.48
C LYS A 24 12.74 -1.87 -10.14
N GLU A 25 11.85 -2.33 -11.03
CA GLU A 25 10.42 -2.32 -10.75
C GLU A 25 10.20 -3.03 -9.41
N ARG A 26 9.69 -2.29 -8.44
CA ARG A 26 9.31 -2.87 -7.16
C ARG A 26 8.01 -3.63 -7.35
N PRO A 27 7.89 -4.83 -6.77
CA PRO A 27 6.68 -5.63 -6.89
C PRO A 27 5.46 -4.90 -6.32
N SER A 28 4.30 -5.20 -6.86
CA SER A 28 3.01 -4.74 -6.34
C SER A 28 2.27 -5.90 -5.66
N ALA A 29 1.43 -5.58 -4.70
CA ALA A 29 0.61 -6.57 -4.01
C ALA A 29 -0.78 -6.02 -3.68
N VAL A 30 -1.73 -6.92 -3.53
CA VAL A 30 -3.08 -6.65 -3.04
C VAL A 30 -3.35 -7.53 -1.83
N ILE A 31 -3.73 -6.94 -0.72
CA ILE A 31 -4.21 -7.68 0.45
C ILE A 31 -5.73 -7.55 0.50
N GLN A 32 -6.41 -8.66 0.52
CA GLN A 32 -7.87 -8.71 0.62
C GLN A 32 -8.31 -9.70 1.68
N GLY A 33 -9.50 -9.50 2.23
CA GLY A 33 -10.04 -10.40 3.23
C GLY A 33 -11.32 -9.88 3.84
N VAL A 34 -11.71 -10.50 4.94
CA VAL A 34 -12.91 -10.17 5.70
C VAL A 34 -12.52 -9.83 7.14
N VAL A 35 -13.09 -8.74 7.66
CA VAL A 35 -12.97 -8.37 9.07
C VAL A 35 -14.21 -8.83 9.82
N THR A 36 -14.00 -9.56 10.90
CA THR A 36 -15.08 -10.01 11.80
C THR A 36 -14.83 -9.51 13.22
N LEU A 37 -15.89 -9.24 13.94
CA LEU A 37 -15.87 -8.93 15.37
C LEU A 37 -16.81 -9.87 16.09
N GLY A 38 -16.27 -10.71 16.99
CA GLY A 38 -17.06 -11.73 17.70
C GLY A 38 -17.74 -12.72 16.75
N GLY A 39 -17.14 -13.01 15.60
CA GLY A 39 -17.66 -13.92 14.59
C GLY A 39 -18.69 -13.33 13.62
N GLN A 40 -19.01 -12.04 13.76
CA GLN A 40 -19.90 -11.31 12.84
C GLN A 40 -19.12 -10.37 11.93
N PRO A 41 -19.49 -10.21 10.65
CA PRO A 41 -18.84 -9.24 9.77
C PRO A 41 -18.87 -7.82 10.34
N LEU A 42 -17.73 -7.14 10.30
CA LEU A 42 -17.64 -5.74 10.67
C LEU A 42 -17.98 -4.89 9.43
N GLY A 43 -19.21 -4.38 9.38
CA GLY A 43 -19.73 -3.68 8.19
C GLY A 43 -19.32 -2.22 8.06
N GLN A 44 -18.39 -1.73 8.86
CA GLN A 44 -17.96 -0.33 8.91
C GLN A 44 -16.52 -0.21 9.40
N GLY A 45 -15.87 0.89 9.07
CA GLY A 45 -14.51 1.18 9.52
C GLY A 45 -13.50 1.13 8.40
N SER A 46 -12.23 1.08 8.78
CA SER A 46 -11.12 0.97 7.84
C SER A 46 -10.02 0.06 8.41
N VAL A 47 -9.35 -0.64 7.52
CA VAL A 47 -8.15 -1.42 7.84
C VAL A 47 -6.93 -0.61 7.40
N HIS A 48 -5.98 -0.43 8.29
CA HIS A 48 -4.74 0.28 8.03
C HIS A 48 -3.56 -0.69 8.17
N PHE A 49 -2.69 -0.66 7.19
CA PHE A 49 -1.43 -1.41 7.16
C PHE A 49 -0.28 -0.44 7.23
N THR A 50 0.68 -0.68 8.09
CA THR A 50 1.86 0.18 8.23
C THR A 50 3.12 -0.66 8.39
N SER A 51 4.11 -0.43 7.54
CA SER A 51 5.44 -1.01 7.71
C SER A 51 6.18 -0.29 8.84
N PRO A 52 6.56 -0.98 9.92
CA PRO A 52 7.33 -0.38 10.99
C PRO A 52 8.76 -0.02 10.57
N GLN A 53 9.26 -0.55 9.46
CA GLN A 53 10.61 -0.34 8.98
C GLN A 53 10.73 0.86 8.05
N THR A 54 9.79 1.01 7.12
CA THR A 54 9.80 2.10 6.12
C THR A 54 8.83 3.22 6.43
N GLY A 55 7.84 2.99 7.30
CA GLY A 55 6.75 3.91 7.55
C GLY A 55 5.70 3.95 6.43
N GLU A 56 5.87 3.13 5.40
CA GLU A 56 4.90 2.99 4.33
C GLU A 56 3.55 2.51 4.90
N SER A 57 2.48 3.12 4.45
CA SER A 57 1.15 2.78 4.91
C SER A 57 0.14 2.79 3.77
N ALA A 58 -0.82 1.88 3.88
CA ALA A 58 -1.97 1.81 2.99
C ALA A 58 -3.21 1.47 3.81
N TYR A 59 -4.38 1.82 3.29
CA TYR A 59 -5.64 1.55 3.97
C TYR A 59 -6.74 1.23 2.97
N ALA A 60 -7.78 0.58 3.46
CA ALA A 60 -9.06 0.46 2.76
C ALA A 60 -10.23 0.57 3.74
N ASN A 61 -11.34 1.10 3.25
CA ASN A 61 -12.59 1.05 4.00
C ASN A 61 -13.18 -0.36 3.96
N ILE A 62 -13.82 -0.73 5.07
CA ILE A 62 -14.48 -2.02 5.21
C ILE A 62 -15.88 -1.93 4.64
N GLY A 63 -16.23 -2.83 3.75
CA GLY A 63 -17.55 -2.92 3.13
C GLY A 63 -18.61 -3.50 4.08
N PRO A 64 -19.89 -3.45 3.69
CA PRO A 64 -21.02 -3.87 4.53
C PRO A 64 -20.95 -5.32 5.00
N GLU A 65 -20.31 -6.18 4.23
CA GLU A 65 -20.11 -7.61 4.54
C GLU A 65 -18.77 -7.90 5.25
N GLY A 66 -18.06 -6.85 5.68
CA GLY A 66 -16.75 -6.95 6.32
C GLY A 66 -15.59 -7.08 5.33
N ASN A 67 -15.84 -7.15 4.05
CA ASN A 67 -14.81 -7.30 3.03
C ASN A 67 -13.98 -6.03 2.87
N TYR A 68 -12.69 -6.21 2.57
CA TYR A 68 -11.77 -5.13 2.26
C TYR A 68 -10.73 -5.56 1.20
N SER A 69 -10.17 -4.59 0.51
CA SER A 69 -9.06 -4.80 -0.42
C SER A 69 -8.14 -3.59 -0.40
N VAL A 70 -6.85 -3.81 -0.15
CA VAL A 70 -5.82 -2.79 -0.08
C VAL A 70 -4.78 -3.05 -1.15
N GLU A 71 -4.49 -2.04 -1.96
CA GLU A 71 -3.47 -2.10 -3.01
C GLU A 71 -2.17 -1.46 -2.51
N PHE A 72 -1.07 -2.16 -2.75
CA PHE A 72 0.29 -1.68 -2.56
C PHE A 72 0.95 -1.58 -3.94
N PRO A 73 1.05 -0.38 -4.51
CA PRO A 73 1.70 -0.20 -5.82
C PRO A 73 3.19 -0.56 -5.77
N PHE A 74 3.78 -0.47 -4.59
CA PHE A 74 5.14 -0.88 -4.31
C PHE A 74 5.18 -1.58 -2.96
N VAL A 75 5.81 -2.74 -2.92
CA VAL A 75 5.93 -3.52 -1.68
C VAL A 75 7.32 -4.12 -1.56
N ASP A 76 7.81 -4.20 -0.34
CA ASP A 76 9.01 -4.96 -0.02
C ASP A 76 8.59 -6.36 0.45
N LEU A 77 8.84 -7.36 -0.38
CA LEU A 77 8.50 -8.75 -0.08
C LEU A 77 9.24 -9.27 1.16
N GLY A 78 8.58 -10.08 1.96
CA GLY A 78 9.11 -10.62 3.21
C GLY A 78 9.03 -9.66 4.39
N GLN A 79 8.47 -8.46 4.22
CA GLN A 79 8.25 -7.52 5.31
C GLN A 79 6.90 -7.69 5.98
N ALA A 80 6.89 -7.54 7.31
CA ALA A 80 5.66 -7.56 8.08
C ALA A 80 5.05 -6.15 8.17
N TYR A 81 3.76 -6.07 7.91
CA TYR A 81 2.95 -4.87 8.12
C TYR A 81 2.14 -5.03 9.41
N GLN A 82 2.19 -4.02 10.26
CA GLN A 82 1.32 -3.91 11.43
C GLN A 82 -0.05 -3.44 10.99
N VAL A 83 -1.10 -4.03 11.55
CA VAL A 83 -2.48 -3.76 11.16
C VAL A 83 -3.24 -3.10 12.29
N SER A 84 -4.05 -2.10 11.99
CA SER A 84 -4.98 -1.48 12.92
C SER A 84 -6.34 -1.26 12.24
N ILE A 85 -7.38 -1.15 13.07
CA ILE A 85 -8.75 -0.93 12.62
C ILE A 85 -9.19 0.46 13.09
N GLY A 86 -9.55 1.30 12.12
CA GLY A 86 -9.97 2.67 12.37
C GLY A 86 -11.43 2.95 12.01
N LYS A 87 -11.80 4.20 12.15
CA LYS A 87 -13.06 4.71 11.61
C LYS A 87 -12.99 4.73 10.08
N THR A 88 -14.15 4.69 9.44
CA THR A 88 -14.23 4.88 7.98
C THR A 88 -13.52 6.16 7.56
N VAL A 89 -12.62 6.04 6.60
CA VAL A 89 -11.90 7.18 6.04
C VAL A 89 -12.77 7.82 4.98
N VAL A 90 -12.90 9.14 5.06
CA VAL A 90 -13.66 9.96 4.12
C VAL A 90 -12.67 10.81 3.34
N GLU A 91 -12.71 10.71 2.03
CA GLU A 91 -11.90 11.57 1.17
C GLU A 91 -12.49 12.99 1.10
N GLU A 92 -11.62 13.99 0.91
CA GLU A 92 -12.06 15.39 0.88
C GLU A 92 -13.09 15.69 -0.21
N THR A 93 -13.04 14.98 -1.32
CA THR A 93 -14.03 15.09 -2.41
C THR A 93 -15.45 14.72 -1.97
N ASP A 94 -15.56 13.82 -1.01
CA ASP A 94 -16.85 13.35 -0.50
C ASP A 94 -17.26 14.08 0.78
N ALA A 95 -16.36 14.86 1.39
CA ALA A 95 -16.60 15.56 2.65
C ALA A 95 -17.81 16.49 2.60
N HIS A 96 -18.07 17.15 1.45
CA HIS A 96 -19.23 18.02 1.29
C HIS A 96 -20.53 17.21 1.24
N ALA A 97 -20.56 16.11 0.50
CA ALA A 97 -21.73 15.23 0.44
C ALA A 97 -22.04 14.61 1.80
N LEU A 98 -21.00 14.26 2.56
CA LEU A 98 -21.11 13.68 3.89
C LEU A 98 -21.47 14.71 4.98
N ALA A 99 -21.12 15.98 4.80
CA ALA A 99 -21.58 17.06 5.67
C ALA A 99 -23.10 17.28 5.56
N VAL A 100 -23.67 17.06 4.37
CA VAL A 100 -25.11 17.16 4.13
C VAL A 100 -25.85 15.89 4.55
N ASN A 101 -25.22 14.73 4.41
CA ASN A 101 -25.83 13.43 4.72
C ASN A 101 -24.78 12.53 5.42
N PRO A 102 -24.48 12.80 6.71
CA PRO A 102 -23.46 12.06 7.43
C PRO A 102 -23.79 10.57 7.49
N PRO A 103 -22.79 9.70 7.34
CA PRO A 103 -23.01 8.27 7.52
C PRO A 103 -23.49 8.00 8.96
N PRO A 104 -24.31 6.97 9.16
CA PRO A 104 -24.75 6.61 10.49
C PRO A 104 -23.54 6.34 11.39
N PRO A 105 -23.60 6.72 12.68
CA PRO A 105 -22.54 6.42 13.62
C PRO A 105 -22.29 4.93 13.66
N MET A 106 -21.01 4.54 13.86
CA MET A 106 -20.66 3.13 14.00
C MET A 106 -21.51 2.49 15.11
N SER A 107 -22.34 1.54 14.73
CA SER A 107 -23.20 0.80 15.67
C SER A 107 -22.44 -0.22 16.49
N VAL A 108 -21.22 -0.56 16.07
CA VAL A 108 -20.37 -1.57 16.69
C VAL A 108 -19.16 -0.94 17.33
N LYS A 109 -18.93 -1.20 18.60
CA LYS A 109 -17.78 -0.69 19.34
C LYS A 109 -16.58 -1.62 19.16
N ILE A 110 -15.60 -1.18 18.38
CA ILE A 110 -14.33 -1.88 18.25
C ILE A 110 -13.51 -1.71 19.51
N PRO A 111 -12.94 -2.79 20.10
CA PRO A 111 -12.07 -2.66 21.26
C PRO A 111 -10.88 -1.72 20.97
N PRO A 112 -10.56 -0.78 21.87
CA PRO A 112 -9.55 0.25 21.63
C PRO A 112 -8.17 -0.29 21.27
N LYS A 113 -7.81 -1.48 21.74
CA LYS A 113 -6.53 -2.12 21.42
C LYS A 113 -6.28 -2.26 19.91
N TYR A 114 -7.33 -2.43 19.11
CA TYR A 114 -7.22 -2.60 17.66
C TYR A 114 -7.07 -1.27 16.89
N SER A 115 -7.33 -0.15 17.55
CA SER A 115 -7.20 1.18 16.95
C SER A 115 -5.74 1.62 16.79
N GLU A 116 -4.83 0.99 17.53
CA GLU A 116 -3.41 1.31 17.50
C GLU A 116 -2.61 0.12 16.94
N ARG A 117 -1.76 0.37 15.95
CA ARG A 117 -0.94 -0.68 15.31
C ARG A 117 -0.03 -1.43 16.29
N THR A 118 0.45 -0.75 17.33
CA THR A 118 1.37 -1.32 18.32
C THR A 118 0.67 -2.18 19.38
N THR A 119 -0.62 -2.00 19.59
CA THR A 119 -1.40 -2.74 20.59
C THR A 119 -2.38 -3.73 19.96
N SER A 120 -2.63 -3.64 18.66
CA SER A 120 -3.59 -4.51 17.96
C SER A 120 -3.22 -5.98 18.00
N GLY A 121 -1.91 -6.28 17.98
CA GLY A 121 -1.40 -7.65 17.86
C GLY A 121 -1.64 -8.26 16.48
N LEU A 122 -2.12 -7.47 15.51
CA LEU A 122 -2.40 -7.90 14.14
C LEU A 122 -1.21 -7.56 13.23
N SER A 123 -0.79 -8.54 12.44
CA SER A 123 0.26 -8.35 11.45
C SER A 123 0.10 -9.31 10.29
N VAL A 124 0.58 -8.90 9.12
CA VAL A 124 0.63 -9.74 7.92
C VAL A 124 1.96 -9.53 7.23
N THR A 125 2.53 -10.59 6.68
CA THR A 125 3.74 -10.54 5.87
C THR A 125 3.35 -10.78 4.41
N ILE A 126 3.83 -9.91 3.51
CA ILE A 126 3.62 -10.07 2.08
C ILE A 126 4.81 -10.85 1.52
N GLU A 127 4.61 -12.13 1.22
CA GLU A 127 5.67 -13.05 0.79
C GLU A 127 5.89 -13.03 -0.73
N HIS A 128 4.88 -12.66 -1.51
CA HIS A 128 4.90 -12.70 -2.97
C HIS A 128 4.09 -11.56 -3.59
N GLU A 129 4.35 -11.31 -4.86
CA GLU A 129 3.56 -10.39 -5.68
C GLU A 129 2.13 -10.93 -5.88
N GLY A 130 1.22 -10.00 -6.19
CA GLY A 130 -0.17 -10.30 -6.47
C GLY A 130 -1.04 -10.35 -5.22
N GLU A 131 -2.04 -11.21 -5.22
CA GLU A 131 -3.07 -11.23 -4.18
C GLU A 131 -2.66 -12.06 -2.97
N THR A 132 -2.88 -11.49 -1.78
CA THR A 132 -2.71 -12.16 -0.48
C THR A 132 -4.03 -12.10 0.27
N GLN A 133 -4.54 -13.26 0.68
CA GLN A 133 -5.73 -13.34 1.52
C GLN A 133 -5.34 -13.20 2.99
N TYR A 134 -5.98 -12.24 3.68
CA TYR A 134 -5.76 -12.02 5.11
C TYR A 134 -7.08 -11.67 5.81
N ASP A 135 -7.68 -12.65 6.46
CA ASP A 135 -8.90 -12.47 7.24
C ASP A 135 -8.55 -12.03 8.67
N ILE A 136 -9.29 -11.06 9.18
CA ILE A 136 -9.04 -10.43 10.48
C ILE A 136 -10.20 -10.76 11.43
N ALA A 137 -9.90 -11.45 12.51
CA ALA A 137 -10.84 -11.73 13.59
C ALA A 137 -10.50 -10.87 14.83
N LEU A 138 -11.45 -10.05 15.27
CA LEU A 138 -11.32 -9.12 16.41
C LEU A 138 -12.01 -9.68 17.65
#